data_18adfa70fff193414d840f1421310f38
#
_entry.id   18adfa70fff193414d840f1421310f38
#
_cell.length_a   1.000
_cell.length_b   1.000
_cell.length_c   1.000
_cell.angle_alpha   90.00
_cell.angle_beta   90.00
_cell.angle_gamma   90.00
#
_symmetry.space_group_name_H-M   'P 1'
#
loop_
_entity.id
_entity.type
_entity.pdbx_description
1 polymer ?
#
loop_
_entity_poly.entity_id
_entity_poly.type
_entity_poly.pdbx_seq_one_letter_code
_entity_poly.pdbx_strand_id
1 'polypeptide(L)'
;MVLHVELNSWRQAEEHFRNLDQDQGRKHYDREMFNCELALNLVGIGTLFSCSGHLDGLPAFPYITIIPQREVAGLVPRYVSMMETQPLSPEALTVRNNIVRAMSELGQRLLSLLTGFYEERQIPLPCRLVIQPNGLGSYTLLNQGAIVGLLSDQETLKAYQDEFMTFVEYLRSIWE
;
A
#
# COMPACT_ATOMS: atom_id res chain seq x y z
N MET A 1 0.13 -4.96 10.90
CA MET A 1 -0.07 -4.90 12.37
C MET A 1 -1.27 -4.00 12.60
N VAL A 2 -2.41 -4.54 12.99
CA VAL A 2 -3.54 -3.69 13.40
C VAL A 2 -3.18 -3.18 14.78
N LEU A 3 -2.99 -1.87 14.89
CA LEU A 3 -2.69 -1.20 16.14
C LEU A 3 -3.94 -1.24 17.03
N HIS A 4 -3.96 -2.08 18.07
CA HIS A 4 -4.97 -2.06 19.14
C HIS A 4 -4.64 -1.03 20.24
N VAL A 5 -3.91 0.02 19.89
CA VAL A 5 -3.63 1.14 20.79
C VAL A 5 -4.62 2.24 20.45
N GLU A 6 -5.36 2.73 21.44
CA GLU A 6 -6.18 3.94 21.29
C GLU A 6 -5.25 5.14 21.06
N LEU A 7 -5.02 5.46 19.79
CA LEU A 7 -4.23 6.60 19.35
C LEU A 7 -5.21 7.75 19.11
N ASN A 8 -5.14 8.78 19.94
CA ASN A 8 -6.09 9.88 19.92
C ASN A 8 -5.60 11.10 19.14
N SER A 9 -4.42 11.02 18.51
CA SER A 9 -3.87 12.08 17.68
C SER A 9 -2.86 11.54 16.68
N TRP A 10 -2.71 12.23 15.54
CA TRP A 10 -1.71 11.93 14.52
C TRP A 10 -0.28 11.86 15.09
N ARG A 11 0.07 12.79 15.98
CA ARG A 11 1.38 12.82 16.62
C ARG A 11 1.69 11.56 17.44
N GLN A 12 0.71 11.07 18.22
CA GLN A 12 0.86 9.82 18.97
C GLN A 12 1.01 8.61 18.05
N ALA A 13 0.24 8.60 16.96
CA ALA A 13 0.33 7.56 15.96
C ALA A 13 1.70 7.54 15.27
N GLU A 14 2.21 8.70 14.90
CA GLU A 14 3.53 8.87 14.27
C GLU A 14 4.66 8.40 15.20
N GLU A 15 4.64 8.81 16.45
CA GLU A 15 5.64 8.39 17.45
C GLU A 15 5.59 6.89 17.69
N HIS A 16 4.40 6.32 17.84
CA HIS A 16 4.23 4.88 18.03
C HIS A 16 4.71 4.09 16.82
N PHE A 17 4.38 4.51 15.60
CA PHE A 17 4.78 3.83 14.37
C PHE A 17 6.30 3.88 14.16
N ARG A 18 6.96 5.03 14.47
CA ARG A 18 8.42 5.16 14.44
C ARG A 18 9.12 4.23 15.43
N ASN A 19 8.58 4.08 16.63
CA ASN A 19 9.16 3.18 17.65
C ASN A 19 9.06 1.72 17.22
N LEU A 20 7.92 1.30 16.66
CA LEU A 20 7.75 -0.05 16.13
C LEU A 20 8.75 -0.39 15.02
N ASP A 21 9.08 0.57 14.17
CA ASP A 21 10.06 0.38 13.11
C ASP A 21 11.47 0.21 13.63
N GLN A 22 11.86 0.99 14.64
CA GLN A 22 13.16 0.85 15.29
C GLN A 22 13.30 -0.53 15.94
N ASP A 23 12.27 -1.01 16.63
CA ASP A 23 12.25 -2.32 17.28
C ASP A 23 12.30 -3.49 16.28
N GLN A 24 11.72 -3.31 15.07
CA GLN A 24 11.74 -4.33 14.03
C GLN A 24 12.99 -4.29 13.14
N GLY A 25 13.94 -3.38 13.39
CA GLY A 25 15.19 -3.26 12.63
C GLY A 25 14.99 -2.83 11.18
N ARG A 26 13.84 -2.27 10.84
CA ARG A 26 13.53 -1.78 9.50
C ARG A 26 14.31 -0.50 9.22
N LYS A 27 15.50 -0.64 8.65
CA LYS A 27 16.41 0.49 8.36
C LYS A 27 16.08 1.27 7.07
N HIS A 28 15.07 0.87 6.31
CA HIS A 28 14.82 1.38 4.96
C HIS A 28 13.39 1.91 4.77
N TYR A 29 12.98 2.82 5.67
CA TYR A 29 11.85 3.65 5.33
C TYR A 29 12.31 4.82 4.49
N ASP A 30 11.73 4.93 3.33
CA ASP A 30 11.73 6.17 2.58
C ASP A 30 10.97 7.21 3.42
N ARG A 31 11.70 8.18 3.97
CA ARG A 31 11.13 9.18 4.89
C ARG A 31 9.97 9.94 4.28
N GLU A 32 9.99 10.12 2.97
CA GLU A 32 8.95 10.84 2.25
C GLU A 32 7.65 10.04 2.19
N MET A 33 7.73 8.70 2.13
CA MET A 33 6.56 7.81 2.09
C MET A 33 6.06 7.36 3.47
N PHE A 34 6.79 7.66 4.54
CA PHE A 34 6.43 7.28 5.90
C PHE A 34 5.00 7.72 6.29
N ASN A 35 4.63 8.95 5.98
CA ASN A 35 3.30 9.47 6.28
C ASN A 35 2.19 8.74 5.51
N CYS A 36 2.47 8.29 4.27
CA CYS A 36 1.55 7.48 3.50
C CYS A 36 1.32 6.11 4.13
N GLU A 37 2.40 5.45 4.55
CA GLU A 37 2.30 4.16 5.24
C GLU A 37 1.55 4.30 6.56
N LEU A 38 1.87 5.33 7.35
CA LEU A 38 1.18 5.63 8.60
C LEU A 38 -0.32 5.84 8.36
N ALA A 39 -0.70 6.71 7.41
CA ALA A 39 -2.10 7.01 7.10
C ALA A 39 -2.88 5.76 6.70
N LEU A 40 -2.31 4.93 5.80
CA LEU A 40 -2.91 3.67 5.39
C LEU A 40 -3.10 2.70 6.55
N ASN A 41 -2.08 2.55 7.40
CA ASN A 41 -2.16 1.67 8.57
C ASN A 41 -3.20 2.15 9.58
N LEU A 42 -3.35 3.46 9.79
CA LEU A 42 -4.37 4.03 10.69
C LEU A 42 -5.79 3.77 10.20
N VAL A 43 -6.03 3.80 8.90
CA VAL A 43 -7.32 3.38 8.33
C VAL A 43 -7.41 1.87 8.17
N GLY A 44 -6.50 1.09 8.77
CA GLY A 44 -6.53 -0.37 8.83
C GLY A 44 -6.12 -1.08 7.53
N ILE A 45 -5.28 -0.45 6.71
CA ILE A 45 -4.71 -1.02 5.50
C ILE A 45 -3.22 -1.30 5.74
N GLY A 46 -2.82 -2.58 5.68
CA GLY A 46 -1.44 -2.98 5.91
C GLY A 46 -0.52 -2.60 4.74
N THR A 47 0.68 -2.13 5.05
CA THR A 47 1.73 -1.82 4.07
C THR A 47 2.95 -2.73 4.28
N LEU A 48 3.73 -2.97 3.23
CA LEU A 48 4.91 -3.82 3.27
C LEU A 48 6.18 -3.08 2.85
N PHE A 49 6.16 -2.41 1.70
CA PHE A 49 7.27 -1.64 1.13
C PHE A 49 6.74 -0.37 0.50
N SER A 50 7.56 0.68 0.52
CA SER A 50 7.30 1.93 -0.19
C SER A 50 8.59 2.50 -0.79
N CYS A 51 8.43 3.37 -1.77
CA CYS A 51 9.50 4.17 -2.35
C CYS A 51 8.91 5.50 -2.85
N SER A 52 9.64 6.60 -2.64
CA SER A 52 9.27 7.92 -3.17
C SER A 52 9.58 8.11 -4.65
N GLY A 53 10.30 7.17 -5.25
CA GLY A 53 10.79 7.27 -6.62
C GLY A 53 12.08 8.09 -6.74
N HIS A 54 12.96 7.68 -7.67
CA HIS A 54 14.27 8.31 -7.88
C HIS A 54 14.61 8.30 -9.38
N LEU A 55 14.95 9.46 -9.96
CA LEU A 55 15.27 9.56 -11.40
C LEU A 55 16.61 8.90 -11.75
N ASP A 56 17.51 8.79 -10.80
CA ASP A 56 18.84 8.20 -10.93
C ASP A 56 18.91 6.71 -10.54
N GLY A 57 17.76 6.11 -10.22
CA GLY A 57 17.66 4.74 -9.75
C GLY A 57 16.37 4.02 -10.12
N LEU A 58 16.22 2.82 -9.59
CA LEU A 58 14.99 2.03 -9.70
C LEU A 58 14.45 1.73 -8.30
N PRO A 59 13.15 1.86 -8.09
CA PRO A 59 12.13 2.32 -9.04
C PRO A 59 12.14 3.84 -9.23
N ALA A 60 11.88 4.27 -10.47
CA ALA A 60 11.86 5.69 -10.82
C ALA A 60 10.62 6.44 -10.30
N PHE A 61 9.56 5.77 -9.92
CA PHE A 61 8.26 6.34 -9.52
C PHE A 61 7.89 5.97 -8.09
N PRO A 62 7.08 6.81 -7.40
CA PRO A 62 6.60 6.49 -6.08
C PRO A 62 5.61 5.32 -6.10
N TYR A 63 5.69 4.47 -5.07
CA TYR A 63 4.75 3.37 -4.89
C TYR A 63 4.67 2.90 -3.44
N ILE A 64 3.56 2.23 -3.10
CA ILE A 64 3.39 1.50 -1.84
C ILE A 64 2.88 0.10 -2.14
N THR A 65 3.53 -0.92 -1.60
CA THR A 65 3.02 -2.28 -1.60
C THR A 65 2.07 -2.46 -0.43
N ILE A 66 0.84 -2.80 -0.74
CA ILE A 66 -0.27 -2.99 0.19
C ILE A 66 -0.60 -4.47 0.29
N ILE A 67 -0.76 -4.95 1.51
CA ILE A 67 -1.06 -6.34 1.81
C ILE A 67 -2.36 -6.46 2.61
N PRO A 68 -3.08 -7.60 2.50
CA PRO A 68 -4.17 -7.91 3.40
C PRO A 68 -3.63 -8.09 4.83
N GLN A 69 -4.52 -8.34 5.78
CA GLN A 69 -4.13 -8.61 7.17
C GLN A 69 -3.00 -9.64 7.24
N ARG A 70 -2.13 -9.49 8.22
CA ARG A 70 -0.87 -10.24 8.35
C ARG A 70 -1.06 -11.76 8.34
N GLU A 71 -2.16 -12.23 8.93
CA GLU A 71 -2.53 -13.65 8.97
C GLU A 71 -2.73 -14.21 7.55
N VAL A 72 -3.35 -13.43 6.68
CA VAL A 72 -3.60 -13.80 5.29
C VAL A 72 -2.33 -13.69 4.46
N ALA A 73 -1.53 -12.63 4.67
CA ALA A 73 -0.23 -12.48 4.01
C ALA A 73 0.69 -13.68 4.29
N GLY A 74 0.64 -14.24 5.51
CA GLY A 74 1.37 -15.45 5.91
C GLY A 74 0.90 -16.74 5.17
N LEU A 75 -0.29 -16.74 4.58
CA LEU A 75 -0.76 -17.89 3.80
C LEU A 75 -0.13 -17.97 2.40
N VAL A 76 0.40 -16.87 1.87
CA VAL A 76 0.97 -16.82 0.51
C VAL A 76 2.19 -17.76 0.37
N PRO A 77 3.21 -17.71 1.23
CA PRO A 77 4.34 -18.65 1.16
C PRO A 77 3.90 -20.11 1.31
N ARG A 78 2.93 -20.38 2.20
CA ARG A 78 2.36 -21.71 2.39
C ARG A 78 1.70 -22.22 1.11
N TYR A 79 0.88 -21.38 0.46
CA TYR A 79 0.25 -21.73 -0.80
C TYR A 79 1.27 -22.00 -1.91
N VAL A 80 2.31 -21.17 -2.04
CA VAL A 80 3.39 -21.37 -3.03
C VAL A 80 4.05 -22.73 -2.83
N SER A 81 4.42 -23.10 -1.61
CA SER A 81 4.99 -24.41 -1.30
C SER A 81 4.05 -25.58 -1.63
N MET A 82 2.73 -25.42 -1.38
CA MET A 82 1.74 -26.42 -1.75
C MET A 82 1.61 -26.59 -3.26
N MET A 83 1.73 -25.51 -4.03
CA MET A 83 1.66 -25.54 -5.48
C MET A 83 2.79 -26.37 -6.11
N GLU A 84 3.96 -26.42 -5.48
CA GLU A 84 5.08 -27.22 -5.93
C GLU A 84 4.87 -28.73 -5.72
N THR A 85 4.10 -29.09 -4.70
CA THR A 85 3.95 -30.51 -4.28
C THR A 85 2.58 -31.10 -4.58
N GLN A 86 1.52 -30.34 -4.31
CA GLN A 86 0.13 -30.82 -4.40
C GLN A 86 -0.83 -29.70 -4.87
N PRO A 87 -0.71 -29.21 -6.12
CA PRO A 87 -1.35 -27.97 -6.58
C PRO A 87 -2.89 -28.02 -6.55
N LEU A 88 -3.50 -29.19 -6.66
CA LEU A 88 -4.95 -29.36 -6.68
C LEU A 88 -5.49 -30.05 -5.41
N SER A 89 -4.71 -30.11 -4.34
CA SER A 89 -5.21 -30.67 -3.09
C SER A 89 -6.36 -29.79 -2.53
N PRO A 90 -7.36 -30.38 -1.85
CA PRO A 90 -8.43 -29.61 -1.20
C PRO A 90 -7.90 -28.53 -0.25
N GLU A 91 -6.76 -28.81 0.40
CA GLU A 91 -6.11 -27.87 1.30
C GLU A 91 -5.50 -26.67 0.53
N ALA A 92 -4.76 -26.92 -0.57
CA ALA A 92 -4.22 -25.86 -1.41
C ALA A 92 -5.33 -24.96 -1.99
N LEU A 93 -6.43 -25.54 -2.44
CA LEU A 93 -7.58 -24.79 -2.93
C LEU A 93 -8.23 -23.95 -1.82
N THR A 94 -8.32 -24.47 -0.60
CA THR A 94 -8.87 -23.73 0.55
C THR A 94 -7.98 -22.54 0.90
N VAL A 95 -6.65 -22.73 0.97
CA VAL A 95 -5.70 -21.65 1.24
C VAL A 95 -5.77 -20.58 0.16
N ARG A 96 -5.79 -20.97 -1.12
CA ARG A 96 -5.95 -20.05 -2.26
C ARG A 96 -7.22 -19.22 -2.13
N ASN A 97 -8.37 -19.86 -1.86
CA ASN A 97 -9.66 -19.17 -1.77
C ASN A 97 -9.66 -18.16 -0.62
N ASN A 98 -9.03 -18.46 0.51
CA ASN A 98 -8.88 -17.51 1.61
C ASN A 98 -8.05 -16.29 1.19
N ILE A 99 -6.94 -16.49 0.49
CA ILE A 99 -6.10 -15.39 -0.03
C ILE A 99 -6.92 -14.55 -1.03
N VAL A 100 -7.59 -15.18 -2.01
CA VAL A 100 -8.37 -14.47 -3.04
C VAL A 100 -9.50 -13.66 -2.42
N ARG A 101 -10.21 -14.20 -1.42
CA ARG A 101 -11.26 -13.46 -0.71
C ARG A 101 -10.71 -12.22 -0.01
N ALA A 102 -9.63 -12.37 0.77
CA ALA A 102 -9.03 -11.25 1.49
C ALA A 102 -8.45 -10.19 0.53
N MET A 103 -7.89 -10.62 -0.60
CA MET A 103 -7.45 -9.69 -1.65
C MET A 103 -8.62 -8.94 -2.28
N SER A 104 -9.76 -9.62 -2.52
CA SER A 104 -10.96 -8.97 -3.05
C SER A 104 -11.52 -7.92 -2.08
N GLU A 105 -11.61 -8.26 -0.79
CA GLU A 105 -12.05 -7.32 0.26
C GLU A 105 -11.13 -6.11 0.37
N LEU A 106 -9.81 -6.33 0.36
CA LEU A 106 -8.81 -5.25 0.35
C LEU A 106 -8.94 -4.37 -0.89
N GLY A 107 -9.07 -4.98 -2.08
CA GLY A 107 -9.23 -4.25 -3.34
C GLY A 107 -10.49 -3.38 -3.35
N GLN A 108 -11.63 -3.90 -2.88
CA GLN A 108 -12.87 -3.13 -2.75
C GLN A 108 -12.71 -1.93 -1.81
N ARG A 109 -12.04 -2.13 -0.66
CA ARG A 109 -11.78 -1.06 0.29
C ARG A 109 -10.89 0.02 -0.29
N LEU A 110 -9.79 -0.35 -0.97
CA LEU A 110 -8.89 0.59 -1.63
C LEU A 110 -9.60 1.37 -2.73
N LEU A 111 -10.41 0.71 -3.56
CA LEU A 111 -11.21 1.36 -4.60
C LEU A 111 -12.21 2.34 -4.00
N SER A 112 -12.86 2.00 -2.89
CA SER A 112 -13.78 2.90 -2.19
C SER A 112 -13.06 4.16 -1.69
N LEU A 113 -11.87 4.02 -1.08
CA LEU A 113 -11.06 5.15 -0.63
C LEU A 113 -10.62 6.04 -1.80
N LEU A 114 -10.13 5.45 -2.89
CA LEU A 114 -9.73 6.21 -4.09
C LEU A 114 -10.92 6.88 -4.76
N THR A 115 -12.08 6.24 -4.80
CA THR A 115 -13.31 6.84 -5.34
C THR A 115 -13.69 8.08 -4.54
N GLY A 116 -13.75 7.99 -3.20
CA GLY A 116 -14.02 9.14 -2.34
C GLY A 116 -12.97 10.25 -2.47
N PHE A 117 -11.68 9.88 -2.59
CA PHE A 117 -10.60 10.83 -2.78
C PHE A 117 -10.72 11.62 -4.10
N TYR A 118 -11.26 11.01 -5.17
CA TYR A 118 -11.41 11.66 -6.47
C TYR A 118 -12.81 12.20 -6.76
N GLU A 119 -13.76 12.09 -5.84
CA GLU A 119 -15.17 12.46 -6.09
C GLU A 119 -15.32 13.90 -6.60
N GLU A 120 -14.58 14.85 -6.01
CA GLU A 120 -14.62 16.27 -6.40
C GLU A 120 -13.29 16.78 -7.00
N ARG A 121 -12.32 15.89 -7.22
CA ARG A 121 -10.97 16.24 -7.66
C ARG A 121 -10.77 16.01 -9.15
N GLN A 122 -10.40 17.09 -9.87
CA GLN A 122 -10.01 17.01 -11.27
C GLN A 122 -8.50 17.17 -11.40
N ILE A 123 -7.80 16.07 -11.64
CA ILE A 123 -6.36 16.04 -11.87
C ILE A 123 -6.04 15.28 -13.16
N PRO A 124 -4.88 15.54 -13.78
CA PRO A 124 -4.43 14.79 -14.96
C PRO A 124 -4.40 13.28 -14.69
N LEU A 125 -4.91 12.48 -15.63
CA LEU A 125 -4.94 11.02 -15.50
C LEU A 125 -3.59 10.39 -15.11
N PRO A 126 -2.43 10.81 -15.67
CA PRO A 126 -1.15 10.24 -15.27
C PRO A 126 -0.81 10.40 -13.79
N CYS A 127 -1.29 11.48 -13.14
CA CYS A 127 -1.03 11.74 -11.73
C CYS A 127 -1.92 10.93 -10.78
N ARG A 128 -3.07 10.41 -11.28
CA ARG A 128 -4.02 9.68 -10.43
C ARG A 128 -3.43 8.43 -9.83
N LEU A 129 -3.67 8.23 -8.54
CA LEU A 129 -3.34 6.98 -7.84
C LEU A 129 -4.29 5.88 -8.31
N VAL A 130 -3.73 4.73 -8.56
CA VAL A 130 -4.43 3.50 -8.95
C VAL A 130 -3.85 2.32 -8.19
N ILE A 131 -4.62 1.23 -8.09
CA ILE A 131 -4.14 -0.03 -7.55
C ILE A 131 -3.87 -1.03 -8.66
N GLN A 132 -2.74 -1.69 -8.58
CA GLN A 132 -2.34 -2.75 -9.50
C GLN A 132 -2.12 -4.04 -8.70
N PRO A 133 -2.74 -5.17 -9.07
CA PRO A 133 -2.43 -6.46 -8.46
C PRO A 133 -0.94 -6.80 -8.65
N ASN A 134 -0.28 -7.17 -7.56
CA ASN A 134 1.12 -7.59 -7.56
C ASN A 134 1.21 -9.05 -7.10
N GLY A 135 0.93 -9.96 -8.02
CA GLY A 135 0.86 -11.38 -7.72
C GLY A 135 -0.30 -11.77 -6.81
N LEU A 136 -0.15 -12.91 -6.14
CA LEU A 136 -1.14 -13.45 -5.23
C LEU A 136 -0.87 -12.97 -3.80
N GLY A 137 -1.41 -11.87 -3.37
CA GLY A 137 -1.33 -11.46 -1.96
C GLY A 137 -0.94 -10.02 -1.71
N SER A 138 -0.79 -9.20 -2.74
CA SER A 138 -0.56 -7.78 -2.57
C SER A 138 -1.12 -6.95 -3.73
N TYR A 139 -1.32 -5.66 -3.45
CA TYR A 139 -1.52 -4.62 -4.45
C TYR A 139 -0.36 -3.64 -4.40
N THR A 140 -0.08 -3.00 -5.52
CA THR A 140 0.77 -1.81 -5.56
C THR A 140 -0.11 -0.59 -5.81
N LEU A 141 -0.06 0.39 -4.91
CA LEU A 141 -0.60 1.72 -5.09
C LEU A 141 0.47 2.57 -5.75
N LEU A 142 0.17 3.18 -6.89
CA LEU A 142 1.10 3.99 -7.67
C LEU A 142 0.33 4.97 -8.56
N ASN A 143 1.04 5.92 -9.18
CA ASN A 143 0.42 6.82 -10.14
C ASN A 143 0.16 6.10 -11.48
N GLN A 144 -0.96 6.41 -12.13
CA GLN A 144 -1.35 5.76 -13.39
C GLN A 144 -0.30 5.95 -14.50
N GLY A 145 0.34 7.10 -14.57
CA GLY A 145 1.40 7.38 -15.54
C GLY A 145 2.65 6.49 -15.35
N ALA A 146 2.92 6.05 -14.12
CA ALA A 146 4.02 5.13 -13.85
C ALA A 146 3.83 3.75 -14.53
N ILE A 147 2.58 3.28 -14.66
CA ILE A 147 2.26 2.00 -15.33
C ILE A 147 2.61 2.04 -16.82
N VAL A 148 2.44 3.19 -17.45
CA VAL A 148 2.66 3.37 -18.89
C VAL A 148 3.99 4.04 -19.20
N GLY A 149 4.88 4.19 -18.21
CA GLY A 149 6.23 4.71 -18.41
C GLY A 149 6.29 6.22 -18.69
N LEU A 150 5.31 6.99 -18.20
CA LEU A 150 5.24 8.45 -18.42
C LEU A 150 6.04 9.25 -17.35
N LEU A 151 7.03 8.67 -16.72
CA LEU A 151 7.96 9.41 -15.88
C LEU A 151 9.19 9.79 -16.71
N SER A 152 9.36 11.08 -16.99
CA SER A 152 10.42 11.57 -17.87
C SER A 152 11.35 12.59 -17.19
N ASP A 153 10.91 13.22 -16.10
CA ASP A 153 11.60 14.36 -15.50
C ASP A 153 11.23 14.59 -14.02
N GLN A 154 11.95 15.51 -13.39
CA GLN A 154 11.78 15.86 -11.99
C GLN A 154 10.41 16.49 -11.69
N GLU A 155 9.84 17.22 -12.63
CA GLU A 155 8.53 17.86 -12.43
C GLU A 155 7.43 16.82 -12.39
N THR A 156 7.47 15.83 -13.28
CA THR A 156 6.56 14.68 -13.29
C THR A 156 6.69 13.86 -12.01
N LEU A 157 7.92 13.56 -11.56
CA LEU A 157 8.16 12.85 -10.30
C LEU A 157 7.54 13.60 -9.12
N LYS A 158 7.80 14.92 -9.05
CA LYS A 158 7.23 15.75 -8.00
C LYS A 158 5.71 15.76 -8.01
N ALA A 159 5.07 15.86 -9.19
CA ALA A 159 3.61 15.81 -9.30
C ALA A 159 3.05 14.48 -8.79
N TYR A 160 3.75 13.36 -9.01
CA TYR A 160 3.38 12.05 -8.50
C TYR A 160 3.51 11.98 -6.97
N GLN A 161 4.60 12.51 -6.41
CA GLN A 161 4.82 12.58 -4.96
C GLN A 161 3.77 13.49 -4.28
N ASP A 162 3.48 14.65 -4.86
CA ASP A 162 2.50 15.60 -4.34
C ASP A 162 1.10 14.98 -4.28
N GLU A 163 0.74 14.12 -5.23
CA GLU A 163 -0.55 13.40 -5.21
C GLU A 163 -0.62 12.38 -4.07
N PHE A 164 0.47 11.65 -3.77
CA PHE A 164 0.54 10.80 -2.58
C PHE A 164 0.36 11.60 -1.30
N MET A 165 1.02 12.77 -1.19
CA MET A 165 0.88 13.62 0.01
C MET A 165 -0.53 14.16 0.17
N THR A 166 -1.20 14.52 -0.93
CA THR A 166 -2.61 14.95 -0.90
C THR A 166 -3.53 13.79 -0.46
N PHE A 167 -3.22 12.57 -0.88
CA PHE A 167 -3.95 11.38 -0.42
C PHE A 167 -3.75 11.11 1.09
N VAL A 168 -2.55 11.39 1.63
CA VAL A 168 -2.31 11.33 3.08
C VAL A 168 -3.25 12.26 3.84
N GLU A 169 -3.38 13.53 3.41
CA GLU A 169 -4.27 14.50 4.06
C GLU A 169 -5.74 14.05 4.00
N TYR A 170 -6.15 13.46 2.88
CA TYR A 170 -7.49 12.87 2.77
C TYR A 170 -7.68 11.69 3.75
N LEU A 171 -6.74 10.75 3.81
CA LEU A 171 -6.82 9.61 4.75
C LEU A 171 -6.82 10.07 6.20
N ARG A 172 -6.04 11.11 6.51
CA ARG A 172 -6.00 11.72 7.83
C ARG A 172 -7.35 12.33 8.20
N SER A 173 -8.01 13.04 7.28
CA SER A 173 -9.34 13.62 7.53
C SER A 173 -10.45 12.59 7.74
N ILE A 174 -10.28 11.36 7.27
CA ILE A 174 -11.20 10.24 7.53
C ILE A 174 -10.95 9.61 8.90
N TRP A 175 -9.67 9.59 9.33
CA TRP A 175 -9.27 8.95 10.57
C TRP A 175 -9.54 9.83 11.80
N GLU A 176 -9.35 11.15 11.73
CA GLU A 176 -9.65 12.13 12.79
C GLU A 176 -11.16 12.34 12.98
#